data_f4a0f6d572da117329a653d4fe3c7065
#
_entry.id   f4a0f6d572da117329a653d4fe3c7065
#
_cell.length_a   1.000
_cell.length_b   1.000
_cell.length_c   1.000
_cell.angle_alpha   90.00
_cell.angle_beta   90.00
_cell.angle_gamma   90.00
#
_symmetry.space_group_name_H-M   'P 1'
#
loop_
_entity.id
_entity.type
_entity.pdbx_description
1 polymer ?
#
loop_
_entity_poly.entity_id
_entity_poly.type
_entity_poly.pdbx_seq_one_letter_code
_entity_poly.pdbx_strand_id
1 'polypeptide(L)'
;MEKKTRTIGILLLVLLVLLITFFGLKKWNTSKSEAEEKKKENAVVHIFETDSLESIEYKEASGEEMSFVKEDDTWEYAPDTTIALTESSMQNMEDAFSDIQAVKEIKNPDDLSDYGFDSPEYNLTLTGKDGEAHKFLIG
;
A
#
# COMPACT_ATOMS: atom_id res chain seq x y z
N MET A 1 -44.72 -48.34 -16.32
CA MET A 1 -43.85 -47.36 -16.99
C MET A 1 -43.79 -46.01 -16.27
N GLU A 2 -44.85 -45.56 -15.68
CA GLU A 2 -44.85 -44.26 -14.96
C GLU A 2 -43.91 -44.23 -13.75
N LYS A 3 -43.74 -45.31 -13.01
CA LYS A 3 -42.81 -45.41 -11.86
C LYS A 3 -41.33 -45.31 -12.25
N LYS A 4 -40.97 -45.88 -13.40
CA LYS A 4 -39.56 -45.81 -13.90
C LYS A 4 -39.21 -44.38 -14.37
N THR A 5 -40.13 -43.70 -15.01
CA THR A 5 -39.97 -42.34 -15.50
C THR A 5 -39.82 -41.36 -14.32
N ARG A 6 -40.64 -41.54 -13.27
CA ARG A 6 -40.52 -40.75 -12.04
C ARG A 6 -39.19 -40.97 -11.32
N THR A 7 -38.74 -42.22 -11.24
CA THR A 7 -37.45 -42.55 -10.61
C THR A 7 -36.26 -41.95 -11.37
N ILE A 8 -36.33 -42.02 -12.71
CA ILE A 8 -35.30 -41.40 -13.57
C ILE A 8 -35.30 -39.87 -13.43
N GLY A 9 -36.48 -39.27 -13.36
CA GLY A 9 -36.64 -37.83 -13.16
C GLY A 9 -36.03 -37.36 -11.82
N ILE A 10 -36.30 -38.12 -10.75
CA ILE A 10 -35.73 -37.83 -9.41
C ILE A 10 -34.24 -38.00 -9.40
N LEU A 11 -33.69 -39.04 -10.03
CA LEU A 11 -32.26 -39.27 -10.14
C LEU A 11 -31.56 -38.14 -10.92
N LEU A 12 -32.12 -37.69 -12.02
CA LEU A 12 -31.61 -36.57 -12.78
C LEU A 12 -31.62 -35.26 -11.97
N LEU A 13 -32.67 -35.04 -11.20
CA LEU A 13 -32.78 -33.84 -10.35
C LEU A 13 -31.75 -33.87 -9.23
N VAL A 14 -31.53 -35.01 -8.58
CA VAL A 14 -30.49 -35.17 -7.56
C VAL A 14 -29.11 -34.97 -8.15
N LEU A 15 -28.86 -35.52 -9.35
CA LEU A 15 -27.56 -35.32 -10.04
C LEU A 15 -27.33 -33.85 -10.37
N LEU A 16 -28.37 -33.14 -10.82
CA LEU A 16 -28.30 -31.72 -11.14
C LEU A 16 -28.00 -30.89 -9.90
N VAL A 17 -28.64 -31.17 -8.77
CA VAL A 17 -28.39 -30.50 -7.47
C VAL A 17 -26.94 -30.76 -7.02
N LEU A 18 -26.46 -31.99 -7.13
CA LEU A 18 -25.07 -32.31 -6.80
C LEU A 18 -24.05 -31.57 -7.67
N LEU A 19 -24.31 -31.44 -8.97
CA LEU A 19 -23.48 -30.67 -9.88
C LEU A 19 -23.46 -29.19 -9.52
N ILE A 20 -24.60 -28.59 -9.24
CA ILE A 20 -24.68 -27.19 -8.83
C ILE A 20 -23.90 -26.96 -7.52
N THR A 21 -24.07 -27.86 -6.54
CA THR A 21 -23.34 -27.78 -5.27
C THR A 21 -21.83 -27.90 -5.48
N PHE A 22 -21.41 -28.84 -6.32
CA PHE A 22 -20.01 -29.06 -6.63
C PHE A 22 -19.38 -27.83 -7.33
N PHE A 23 -20.03 -27.29 -8.34
CA PHE A 23 -19.57 -26.08 -9.03
C PHE A 23 -19.58 -24.87 -8.13
N GLY A 24 -20.59 -24.72 -7.27
CA GLY A 24 -20.66 -23.64 -6.29
C GLY A 24 -19.52 -23.67 -5.28
N LEU A 25 -19.21 -24.85 -4.73
CA LEU A 25 -18.09 -25.04 -3.80
C LEU A 25 -16.73 -24.84 -4.48
N LYS A 26 -16.58 -25.36 -5.70
CA LYS A 26 -15.36 -25.20 -6.48
C LYS A 26 -15.10 -23.73 -6.81
N LYS A 27 -16.11 -23.01 -7.22
CA LYS A 27 -16.01 -21.58 -7.50
C LYS A 27 -15.69 -20.78 -6.25
N TRP A 28 -16.31 -21.10 -5.13
CA TRP A 28 -16.02 -20.44 -3.86
C TRP A 28 -14.60 -20.71 -3.38
N ASN A 29 -14.16 -21.95 -3.47
CA ASN A 29 -12.81 -22.35 -3.09
C ASN A 29 -11.75 -21.69 -3.98
N THR A 30 -11.99 -21.58 -5.29
CA THR A 30 -11.11 -20.88 -6.23
C THR A 30 -11.07 -19.39 -5.94
N SER A 31 -12.22 -18.75 -5.69
CA SER A 31 -12.28 -17.33 -5.30
C SER A 31 -11.54 -17.04 -4.01
N LYS A 32 -11.62 -17.95 -3.04
CA LYS A 32 -10.91 -17.81 -1.75
C LYS A 32 -9.40 -18.00 -1.91
N SER A 33 -8.96 -18.93 -2.74
CA SER A 33 -7.55 -19.13 -3.08
C SER A 33 -6.97 -17.95 -3.85
N GLU A 34 -7.69 -17.42 -4.83
CA GLU A 34 -7.28 -16.23 -5.57
C GLU A 34 -7.20 -14.99 -4.67
N ALA A 35 -8.12 -14.84 -3.73
CA ALA A 35 -8.09 -13.75 -2.76
C ALA A 35 -6.90 -13.88 -1.78
N GLU A 36 -6.53 -15.09 -1.38
CA GLU A 36 -5.36 -15.33 -0.54
C GLU A 36 -4.05 -15.15 -1.32
N GLU A 37 -3.97 -15.58 -2.57
CA GLU A 37 -2.83 -15.33 -3.44
C GLU A 37 -2.65 -13.85 -3.75
N LYS A 38 -3.73 -13.15 -4.07
CA LYS A 38 -3.71 -11.69 -4.25
C LYS A 38 -3.32 -10.95 -2.97
N LYS A 39 -3.71 -11.42 -1.80
CA LYS A 39 -3.25 -10.89 -0.52
C LYS A 39 -1.77 -11.14 -0.28
N LYS A 40 -1.22 -12.25 -0.76
CA LYS A 40 0.22 -12.55 -0.65
C LYS A 40 1.05 -11.83 -1.69
N GLU A 41 0.58 -11.70 -2.92
CA GLU A 41 1.24 -10.92 -3.97
C GLU A 41 1.08 -9.41 -3.77
N ASN A 42 -0.06 -8.98 -3.25
CA ASN A 42 -0.35 -7.59 -2.89
C ASN A 42 -0.17 -7.32 -1.39
N ALA A 43 0.74 -8.03 -0.72
CA ALA A 43 1.11 -7.73 0.66
C ALA A 43 1.87 -6.39 0.79
N VAL A 44 1.71 -5.53 -0.19
CA VAL A 44 2.15 -4.14 -0.17
C VAL A 44 1.15 -3.36 0.66
N VAL A 45 1.58 -2.97 1.85
CA VAL A 45 0.80 -2.10 2.72
C VAL A 45 1.11 -0.66 2.34
N HIS A 46 0.10 0.10 1.94
CA HIS A 46 0.26 1.54 1.75
C HIS A 46 0.44 2.19 3.13
N ILE A 47 1.64 2.67 3.39
CA ILE A 47 1.97 3.35 4.66
C ILE A 47 1.52 4.80 4.60
N PHE A 48 1.68 5.42 3.45
CA PHE A 48 1.32 6.80 3.20
C PHE A 48 0.91 6.96 1.74
N GLU A 49 -0.24 7.54 1.52
CA GLU A 49 -0.77 7.85 0.19
C GLU A 49 -1.44 9.21 0.23
N THR A 50 -1.12 10.05 -0.73
CA THR A 50 -1.76 11.36 -0.89
C THR A 50 -1.87 11.72 -2.37
N ASP A 51 -2.89 12.47 -2.73
CA ASP A 51 -3.06 12.98 -4.08
C ASP A 51 -2.07 14.09 -4.40
N SER A 52 -1.61 14.82 -3.38
CA SER A 52 -0.65 15.90 -3.52
C SER A 52 0.15 16.10 -2.25
N LEU A 53 1.47 16.22 -2.38
CA LEU A 53 2.36 16.62 -1.30
C LEU A 53 2.47 18.14 -1.25
N GLU A 54 2.50 18.69 -0.05
CA GLU A 54 2.66 20.11 0.21
C GLU A 54 4.03 20.46 0.79
N SER A 55 4.64 19.54 1.53
CA SER A 55 6.00 19.70 2.03
C SER A 55 6.73 18.38 2.17
N ILE A 56 8.04 18.46 2.00
CA ILE A 56 8.98 17.36 2.20
C ILE A 56 10.11 17.88 3.07
N GLU A 57 10.24 17.33 4.27
CA GLU A 57 11.31 17.64 5.18
C GLU A 57 12.19 16.41 5.39
N TYR A 58 13.48 16.60 5.33
CA TYR A 58 14.44 15.53 5.35
C TYR A 58 15.63 15.94 6.22
N LYS A 59 16.00 15.08 7.17
CA LYS A 59 17.11 15.31 8.09
C LYS A 59 18.01 14.10 8.14
N GLU A 60 19.29 14.31 7.91
CA GLU A 60 20.31 13.27 8.07
C GLU A 60 20.83 13.18 9.50
N ALA A 61 21.35 12.02 9.88
CA ALA A 61 22.01 11.82 11.17
C ALA A 61 23.20 12.75 11.38
N SER A 62 23.85 13.19 10.30
CA SER A 62 24.93 14.18 10.32
C SER A 62 24.49 15.58 10.74
N GLY A 63 23.18 15.86 10.76
CA GLY A 63 22.60 17.14 11.09
C GLY A 63 22.22 18.00 9.90
N GLU A 64 22.49 17.54 8.68
CA GLU A 64 22.02 18.23 7.47
C GLU A 64 20.51 18.10 7.33
N GLU A 65 19.86 19.22 7.08
CA GLU A 65 18.43 19.30 6.89
C GLU A 65 18.11 19.89 5.52
N MET A 66 17.16 19.27 4.82
CA MET A 66 16.58 19.79 3.61
C MET A 66 15.07 19.91 3.79
N SER A 67 14.50 21.00 3.32
CA SER A 67 13.09 21.27 3.43
C SER A 67 12.56 21.89 2.15
N PHE A 68 11.55 21.26 1.59
CA PHE A 68 10.89 21.69 0.36
C PHE A 68 9.43 21.94 0.66
N VAL A 69 8.91 23.05 0.15
CA VAL A 69 7.50 23.39 0.26
C VAL A 69 6.91 23.67 -1.11
N LYS A 70 5.64 23.35 -1.27
CA LYS A 70 4.90 23.60 -2.50
C LYS A 70 4.00 24.81 -2.30
N GLU A 71 4.25 25.86 -3.06
CA GLU A 71 3.40 27.04 -3.10
C GLU A 71 2.96 27.30 -4.55
N ASP A 72 1.66 27.53 -4.75
CA ASP A 72 1.06 27.78 -6.06
C ASP A 72 1.48 26.75 -7.13
N ASP A 73 1.44 25.45 -6.78
CA ASP A 73 1.85 24.32 -7.63
C ASP A 73 3.34 24.33 -8.02
N THR A 74 4.15 25.10 -7.31
CA THR A 74 5.60 25.20 -7.54
C THR A 74 6.38 24.82 -6.29
N TRP A 75 7.35 23.91 -6.45
CA TRP A 75 8.25 23.55 -5.36
C TRP A 75 9.33 24.57 -5.12
N GLU A 76 9.54 24.94 -3.87
CA GLU A 76 10.58 25.86 -3.43
C GLU A 76 11.40 25.25 -2.29
N TYR A 77 12.67 25.61 -2.25
CA TYR A 77 13.53 25.24 -1.12
C TYR A 77 13.21 26.18 0.06
N ALA A 78 12.61 25.65 1.12
CA ALA A 78 12.07 26.46 2.20
C ALA A 78 13.08 27.36 2.91
N PRO A 79 14.34 26.92 3.18
CA PRO A 79 15.36 27.78 3.81
C PRO A 79 15.83 28.92 2.91
N ASP A 80 15.77 28.74 1.59
CA ASP A 80 16.19 29.77 0.64
C ASP A 80 15.39 29.64 -0.68
N THR A 81 14.32 30.37 -0.77
CA THR A 81 13.41 30.36 -1.91
C THR A 81 14.02 30.92 -3.21
N THR A 82 15.23 31.51 -3.14
CA THR A 82 15.96 32.00 -4.32
C THR A 82 16.69 30.89 -5.07
N ILE A 83 16.82 29.72 -4.46
CA ILE A 83 17.42 28.54 -5.08
C ILE A 83 16.46 27.95 -6.11
N ALA A 84 16.91 27.89 -7.37
CA ALA A 84 16.13 27.26 -8.44
C ALA A 84 16.15 25.74 -8.31
N LEU A 85 14.98 25.14 -8.22
CA LEU A 85 14.82 23.69 -8.20
C LEU A 85 14.50 23.19 -9.62
N THR A 86 15.01 22.00 -9.94
CA THR A 86 14.67 21.32 -11.18
C THR A 86 13.27 20.71 -11.07
N GLU A 87 12.35 21.21 -11.87
CA GLU A 87 10.93 20.80 -11.84
C GLU A 87 10.76 19.27 -12.01
N SER A 88 11.48 18.68 -12.97
CA SER A 88 11.42 17.23 -13.19
C SER A 88 11.92 16.42 -12.01
N SER A 89 12.94 16.89 -11.31
CA SER A 89 13.45 16.23 -10.11
C SER A 89 12.45 16.31 -8.97
N MET A 90 11.82 17.45 -8.77
CA MET A 90 10.79 17.64 -7.76
C MET A 90 9.54 16.81 -8.06
N GLN A 91 9.14 16.73 -9.31
CA GLN A 91 8.03 15.89 -9.74
C GLN A 91 8.30 14.41 -9.48
N ASN A 92 9.50 13.93 -9.80
CA ASN A 92 9.89 12.55 -9.50
C ASN A 92 9.90 12.27 -7.99
N MET A 93 10.35 13.21 -7.20
CA MET A 93 10.35 13.11 -5.73
C MET A 93 8.92 13.10 -5.18
N GLU A 94 8.05 13.96 -5.68
CA GLU A 94 6.62 13.99 -5.31
C GLU A 94 5.94 12.66 -5.66
N ASP A 95 6.15 12.15 -6.87
CA ASP A 95 5.58 10.87 -7.31
C ASP A 95 6.07 9.70 -6.44
N ALA A 96 7.34 9.70 -6.07
CA ALA A 96 7.92 8.66 -5.23
C ALA A 96 7.37 8.69 -3.79
N PHE A 97 7.18 9.87 -3.22
CA PHE A 97 6.74 10.03 -1.82
C PHE A 97 5.23 10.15 -1.65
N SER A 98 4.48 10.36 -2.73
CA SER A 98 3.01 10.42 -2.65
C SER A 98 2.34 9.08 -2.40
N ASP A 99 3.04 7.98 -2.64
CA ASP A 99 2.59 6.62 -2.38
C ASP A 99 3.75 5.79 -1.83
N ILE A 100 3.84 5.70 -0.51
CA ILE A 100 4.87 4.91 0.18
C ILE A 100 4.28 3.57 0.58
N GLN A 101 4.88 2.51 0.09
CA GLN A 101 4.45 1.14 0.28
C GLN A 101 5.48 0.35 1.08
N ALA A 102 5.00 -0.51 1.98
CA ALA A 102 5.84 -1.49 2.67
C ALA A 102 5.67 -2.85 2.02
N VAL A 103 6.77 -3.52 1.73
CA VAL A 103 6.76 -4.90 1.21
C VAL A 103 6.58 -5.94 2.31
N LYS A 104 6.81 -5.56 3.55
CA LYS A 104 6.71 -6.45 4.71
C LYS A 104 6.41 -5.69 5.98
N GLU A 105 5.48 -6.22 6.75
CA GLU A 105 5.22 -5.80 8.12
C GLU A 105 5.87 -6.80 9.08
N ILE A 106 6.59 -6.28 10.07
CA ILE A 106 7.16 -7.12 11.14
C ILE A 106 6.16 -7.11 12.29
N LYS A 107 5.54 -8.26 12.53
CA LYS A 107 4.66 -8.44 13.68
C LYS A 107 5.48 -8.82 14.90
N ASN A 108 5.12 -8.25 16.05
CA ASN A 108 5.86 -8.42 17.31
C ASN A 108 7.36 -8.10 17.13
N PRO A 109 7.71 -6.86 16.72
CA PRO A 109 9.11 -6.49 16.53
C PRO A 109 9.86 -6.58 17.85
N ASP A 110 11.14 -6.93 17.76
CA ASP A 110 12.08 -6.76 18.86
C ASP A 110 12.26 -5.26 19.16
N ASP A 111 13.16 -4.91 20.04
CA ASP A 111 13.42 -3.51 20.35
C ASP A 111 13.80 -2.74 19.08
N LEU A 112 13.26 -1.54 18.89
CA LEU A 112 13.53 -0.70 17.73
C LEU A 112 15.03 -0.40 17.52
N SER A 113 15.81 -0.45 18.61
CA SER A 113 17.27 -0.32 18.55
C SER A 113 17.94 -1.43 17.74
N ASP A 114 17.37 -2.63 17.75
CA ASP A 114 17.90 -3.78 16.98
C ASP A 114 17.76 -3.57 15.47
N TYR A 115 16.89 -2.66 15.04
CA TYR A 115 16.70 -2.27 13.64
C TYR A 115 17.39 -0.95 13.27
N GLY A 116 18.16 -0.37 14.19
CA GLY A 116 18.87 0.89 13.95
C GLY A 116 18.04 2.16 14.14
N PHE A 117 16.85 2.08 14.73
CA PHE A 117 15.93 3.22 14.88
C PHE A 117 16.20 4.07 16.15
N ASP A 118 17.10 3.66 17.01
CA ASP A 118 17.59 4.50 18.10
C ASP A 118 18.47 5.66 17.59
N SER A 119 19.16 5.44 16.44
CA SER A 119 19.91 6.45 15.71
C SER A 119 19.62 6.32 14.21
N PRO A 120 18.43 6.72 13.75
CA PRO A 120 18.07 6.59 12.35
C PRO A 120 18.97 7.44 11.46
N GLU A 121 19.37 6.91 10.31
CA GLU A 121 20.19 7.65 9.34
C GLU A 121 19.44 8.85 8.78
N TYR A 122 18.12 8.70 8.57
CA TYR A 122 17.29 9.73 8.01
C TYR A 122 15.96 9.85 8.77
N ASN A 123 15.52 11.09 8.95
CA ASN A 123 14.17 11.40 9.36
C ASN A 123 13.48 12.11 8.19
N LEU A 124 12.42 11.51 7.69
CA LEU A 124 11.62 12.06 6.59
C LEU A 124 10.26 12.48 7.13
N THR A 125 9.87 13.71 6.89
CA THR A 125 8.53 14.21 7.22
C THR A 125 7.83 14.64 5.94
N LEU A 126 6.69 14.05 5.67
CA LEU A 126 5.86 14.34 4.52
C LEU A 126 4.55 14.96 4.98
N THR A 127 4.18 16.08 4.39
CA THR A 127 2.90 16.74 4.63
C THR A 127 2.08 16.73 3.36
N GLY A 128 0.91 16.11 3.43
CA GLY A 128 -0.03 16.04 2.33
C GLY A 128 -0.95 17.25 2.26
N LYS A 129 -1.83 17.26 1.28
CA LYS A 129 -2.81 18.32 1.04
C LYS A 129 -3.80 18.51 2.21
N ASP A 130 -4.01 17.45 3.00
CA ASP A 130 -4.83 17.50 4.23
C ASP A 130 -4.18 18.28 5.39
N GLY A 131 -2.90 18.63 5.26
CA GLY A 131 -2.12 19.35 6.28
C GLY A 131 -1.57 18.43 7.38
N GLU A 132 -1.78 17.12 7.29
CA GLU A 132 -1.22 16.16 8.24
C GLU A 132 0.22 15.81 7.89
N ALA A 133 1.10 15.92 8.88
CA ALA A 133 2.51 15.56 8.74
C ALA A 133 2.72 14.11 9.18
N HIS A 134 3.39 13.35 8.34
CA HIS A 134 3.76 11.97 8.61
C HIS A 134 5.28 11.84 8.68
N LYS A 135 5.77 11.28 9.77
CA LYS A 135 7.20 11.11 10.01
C LYS A 135 7.62 9.67 9.80
N PHE A 136 8.69 9.50 9.01
CA PHE A 136 9.30 8.20 8.73
C PHE A 136 10.72 8.18 9.23
N LEU A 137 11.11 7.09 9.88
CA LEU A 137 12.48 6.83 10.31
C LEU A 137 13.10 5.81 9.36
N ILE A 138 14.27 6.13 8.85
CA ILE A 138 15.04 5.27 7.96
C ILE A 138 16.33 4.89 8.67
N GLY A 139 16.45 3.62 8.99
CA GLY A 139 17.61 3.06 9.68
C GLY A 139 18.53 2.27 8.76
#